data_40e737ca763577bd972d4bf0af9f0664
#
_entry.id   40e737ca763577bd972d4bf0af9f0664
#
_cell.length_a   1.000
_cell.length_b   1.000
_cell.length_c   1.000
_cell.angle_alpha   90.00
_cell.angle_beta   90.00
_cell.angle_gamma   90.00
#
_symmetry.space_group_name_H-M   'P 1'
#
loop_
_entity.id
_entity.type
_entity.pdbx_description
1 polymer ?
#
loop_
_entity_poly.entity_id
_entity_poly.type
_entity_poly.pdbx_seq_one_letter_code
_entity_poly.pdbx_strand_id
1 'polypeptide(L)'
;VLILAAGNGGGPRGGRLDDDRLRQLRLAAQRLTPETAAADVSAAARAVVGVQAQDVRAAGLALRSRVPGLCRADVDGSRLIRTWTVRGTVHLIDPADRPWLHAVLGPRNLARFDTAMRQRGDYDVAVTMLGDLVAVLGDCPLDRAGLLRELAARGHPGLGQRSVNVLMPWAAAQGLVAGLPDGRYRAAEPPPAVDAELALATLARRYLAGYGPAAAADLA
;
A
#
# COMPACT_ATOMS: atom_id res chain seq x y z
N VAL A 1 17.46 0.82 -16.73
CA VAL A 1 17.54 0.07 -15.45
C VAL A 1 18.89 -0.61 -15.41
N LEU A 2 19.80 -0.11 -14.55
CA LEU A 2 21.12 -0.72 -14.36
C LEU A 2 20.98 -1.78 -13.27
N ILE A 3 21.02 -3.06 -13.66
CA ILE A 3 21.12 -4.18 -12.71
C ILE A 3 22.62 -4.38 -12.47
N LEU A 4 23.09 -4.14 -11.25
CA LEU A 4 24.45 -4.52 -10.84
C LEU A 4 24.45 -6.02 -10.51
N ALA A 5 24.89 -6.84 -11.44
CA ALA A 5 25.12 -8.26 -11.19
C ALA A 5 26.35 -8.42 -10.30
N ALA A 6 26.21 -9.10 -9.16
CA ALA A 6 27.33 -9.63 -8.39
C ALA A 6 27.84 -10.88 -9.13
N GLY A 7 28.85 -10.72 -10.01
CA GLY A 7 29.52 -11.80 -10.72
C GLY A 7 31.00 -11.74 -10.47
N ASN A 8 31.57 -12.77 -9.82
CA ASN A 8 32.97 -13.06 -9.86
C ASN A 8 33.33 -13.60 -11.27
N GLY A 9 33.96 -12.78 -12.10
CA GLY A 9 34.45 -13.18 -13.40
C GLY A 9 34.91 -11.95 -14.19
N GLY A 10 36.19 -11.89 -14.55
CA GLY A 10 36.86 -10.74 -15.18
C GLY A 10 36.26 -10.32 -16.52
N GLY A 11 35.32 -9.43 -16.46
CA GLY A 11 34.78 -8.63 -17.57
C GLY A 11 35.17 -7.16 -17.41
N PRO A 12 34.94 -6.27 -18.42
CA PRO A 12 35.39 -4.88 -18.37
C PRO A 12 34.89 -4.22 -17.09
N ARG A 13 35.78 -3.52 -16.40
CA ARG A 13 35.56 -2.86 -15.10
C ARG A 13 34.38 -1.87 -15.22
N GLY A 14 33.17 -2.34 -14.95
CA GLY A 14 32.02 -1.49 -14.68
C GLY A 14 32.40 -0.63 -13.48
N GLY A 15 32.53 0.69 -13.69
CA GLY A 15 32.93 1.61 -12.65
C GLY A 15 32.05 1.45 -11.42
N ARG A 16 32.69 1.20 -10.27
CA ARG A 16 32.00 1.14 -8.98
C ARG A 16 31.37 2.51 -8.74
N LEU A 17 30.05 2.54 -8.59
CA LEU A 17 29.36 3.80 -8.22
C LEU A 17 29.87 4.21 -6.84
N ASP A 18 30.28 5.46 -6.70
CA ASP A 18 30.53 6.04 -5.38
C ASP A 18 29.21 6.25 -4.64
N ASP A 19 29.29 6.42 -3.33
CA ASP A 19 28.12 6.54 -2.46
C ASP A 19 27.28 7.77 -2.80
N ASP A 20 27.89 8.88 -3.24
CA ASP A 20 27.16 10.10 -3.57
C ASP A 20 26.39 9.93 -4.87
N ARG A 21 26.98 9.30 -5.87
CA ARG A 21 26.29 8.97 -7.11
C ARG A 21 25.16 7.98 -6.88
N LEU A 22 25.35 6.99 -6.01
CA LEU A 22 24.32 6.05 -5.63
C LEU A 22 23.13 6.74 -4.96
N ARG A 23 23.39 7.68 -4.02
CA ARG A 23 22.33 8.49 -3.38
C ARG A 23 21.56 9.34 -4.39
N GLN A 24 22.25 10.04 -5.27
CA GLN A 24 21.62 10.84 -6.32
C GLN A 24 20.67 10.02 -7.20
N LEU A 25 21.12 8.85 -7.65
CA LEU A 25 20.30 7.95 -8.48
C LEU A 25 19.06 7.46 -7.72
N ARG A 26 19.18 7.12 -6.43
CA ARG A 26 18.05 6.71 -5.60
C ARG A 26 17.08 7.86 -5.33
N LEU A 27 17.55 9.06 -5.10
CA LEU A 27 16.69 10.25 -4.96
C LEU A 27 15.91 10.51 -6.25
N ALA A 28 16.58 10.45 -7.40
CA ALA A 28 15.94 10.60 -8.69
C ALA A 28 14.89 9.50 -8.97
N ALA A 29 15.23 8.24 -8.70
CA ALA A 29 14.32 7.11 -8.84
C ALA A 29 13.03 7.29 -7.99
N GLN A 30 13.18 7.80 -6.77
CA GLN A 30 12.08 8.07 -5.86
C GLN A 30 11.34 9.39 -6.12
N ARG A 31 11.66 10.09 -7.21
CA ARG A 31 11.03 11.38 -7.58
C ARG A 31 11.25 12.50 -6.55
N LEU A 32 12.41 12.51 -5.90
CA LEU A 32 12.77 13.46 -4.85
C LEU A 32 13.71 14.58 -5.34
N THR A 33 13.93 14.70 -6.65
CA THR A 33 14.69 15.82 -7.24
C THR A 33 13.76 16.63 -8.16
N PRO A 34 14.01 17.94 -8.34
CA PRO A 34 13.18 18.77 -9.20
C PRO A 34 13.03 18.23 -10.64
N GLU A 35 14.10 17.68 -11.20
CA GLU A 35 14.17 17.19 -12.59
C GLU A 35 13.35 15.90 -12.79
N THR A 36 13.12 15.16 -11.71
CA THR A 36 12.39 13.91 -11.77
C THR A 36 11.04 13.97 -11.06
N ALA A 37 10.62 15.14 -10.60
CA ALA A 37 9.35 15.34 -9.91
C ALA A 37 8.19 14.69 -10.68
N ALA A 38 7.25 14.12 -9.96
CA ALA A 38 6.08 13.48 -10.54
C ALA A 38 5.05 14.52 -10.99
N ALA A 39 4.33 14.23 -12.06
CA ALA A 39 3.32 15.13 -12.60
C ALA A 39 2.07 15.23 -11.68
N ASP A 40 1.74 14.16 -10.98
CA ASP A 40 0.58 14.08 -10.09
C ASP A 40 0.77 13.01 -8.99
N VAL A 41 -0.19 12.93 -8.08
CA VAL A 41 -0.15 11.99 -6.94
C VAL A 41 -0.18 10.52 -7.38
N SER A 42 -0.86 10.19 -8.49
CA SER A 42 -0.89 8.84 -9.05
C SER A 42 0.46 8.44 -9.60
N ALA A 43 1.10 9.32 -10.36
CA ALA A 43 2.46 9.13 -10.87
C ALA A 43 3.47 8.97 -9.73
N ALA A 44 3.37 9.79 -8.67
CA ALA A 44 4.20 9.69 -7.48
C ALA A 44 4.02 8.35 -6.76
N ALA A 45 2.79 7.93 -6.51
CA ALA A 45 2.49 6.66 -5.84
C ALA A 45 2.98 5.46 -6.67
N ARG A 46 2.75 5.48 -7.99
CA ARG A 46 3.22 4.42 -8.90
C ARG A 46 4.75 4.32 -8.95
N ALA A 47 5.46 5.44 -8.89
CA ALA A 47 6.92 5.45 -8.96
C ALA A 47 7.58 4.71 -7.78
N VAL A 48 6.95 4.72 -6.60
CA VAL A 48 7.49 4.11 -5.37
C VAL A 48 6.68 2.91 -4.87
N VAL A 49 5.86 2.30 -5.74
CA VAL A 49 5.05 1.10 -5.39
C VAL A 49 4.08 1.38 -4.22
N GLY A 50 3.63 2.61 -4.11
CA GLY A 50 2.79 3.09 -3.03
C GLY A 50 3.55 3.88 -1.96
N VAL A 51 2.88 4.86 -1.40
CA VAL A 51 3.40 5.72 -0.34
C VAL A 51 2.86 5.25 1.00
N GLN A 52 3.75 4.97 1.96
CA GLN A 52 3.32 4.53 3.30
C GLN A 52 2.36 5.55 3.93
N ALA A 53 1.23 5.07 4.46
CA ALA A 53 0.09 5.87 4.86
C ALA A 53 -0.56 5.42 6.17
N GLN A 54 0.24 4.91 7.11
CA GLN A 54 -0.22 4.66 8.47
C GLN A 54 -0.60 5.97 9.17
N ASP A 55 0.14 7.03 8.90
CA ASP A 55 -0.22 8.41 9.21
C ASP A 55 -0.57 9.13 7.91
N VAL A 56 -1.81 9.62 7.80
CA VAL A 56 -2.35 10.30 6.63
C VAL A 56 -1.63 11.63 6.35
N ARG A 57 -1.18 12.33 7.42
CA ARG A 57 -0.43 13.58 7.28
C ARG A 57 0.96 13.34 6.73
N ALA A 58 1.65 12.33 7.27
CA ALA A 58 2.97 11.92 6.79
C ALA A 58 2.93 11.46 5.32
N ALA A 59 1.88 10.72 4.92
CA ALA A 59 1.67 10.34 3.53
C ALA A 59 1.48 11.55 2.62
N GLY A 60 0.70 12.55 3.06
CA GLY A 60 0.54 13.81 2.34
C GLY A 60 1.86 14.56 2.15
N LEU A 61 2.71 14.62 3.18
CA LEU A 61 4.06 15.21 3.08
C LEU A 61 4.96 14.43 2.12
N ALA A 62 4.91 13.10 2.17
CA ALA A 62 5.66 12.23 1.27
C ALA A 62 5.23 12.38 -0.21
N LEU A 63 3.96 12.61 -0.48
CA LEU A 63 3.47 12.95 -1.83
C LEU A 63 3.92 14.36 -2.23
N ARG A 64 3.79 15.33 -1.33
CA ARG A 64 4.22 16.71 -1.58
C ARG A 64 5.71 16.85 -1.90
N SER A 65 6.56 16.00 -1.29
CA SER A 65 8.00 16.00 -1.63
C SER A 65 8.29 15.48 -3.04
N ARG A 66 7.31 14.91 -3.72
CA ARG A 66 7.42 14.31 -5.07
C ARG A 66 6.64 15.07 -6.14
N VAL A 67 5.62 15.84 -5.73
CA VAL A 67 4.74 16.59 -6.63
C VAL A 67 4.80 18.07 -6.24
N PRO A 68 5.44 18.92 -7.03
CA PRO A 68 5.54 20.35 -6.74
C PRO A 68 4.16 21.02 -6.65
N GLY A 69 4.00 21.92 -5.69
CA GLY A 69 2.77 22.69 -5.53
C GLY A 69 1.58 21.94 -4.93
N LEU A 70 1.73 20.64 -4.61
CA LEU A 70 0.65 19.81 -4.07
C LEU A 70 0.14 20.36 -2.72
N CYS A 71 -1.17 20.52 -2.59
CA CYS A 71 -1.81 20.85 -1.34
C CYS A 71 -2.55 19.64 -0.74
N ARG A 72 -3.06 19.78 0.47
CA ARG A 72 -3.77 18.70 1.16
C ARG A 72 -5.05 18.31 0.45
N ALA A 73 -5.81 19.27 -0.06
CA ALA A 73 -7.06 19.02 -0.76
C ALA A 73 -6.86 18.19 -2.03
N ASP A 74 -5.73 18.35 -2.72
CA ASP A 74 -5.39 17.57 -3.91
C ASP A 74 -5.17 16.09 -3.55
N VAL A 75 -4.57 15.82 -2.39
CA VAL A 75 -4.37 14.44 -1.90
C VAL A 75 -5.71 13.85 -1.49
N ASP A 76 -6.50 14.56 -0.69
CA ASP A 76 -7.79 14.07 -0.16
C ASP A 76 -8.82 13.85 -1.28
N GLY A 77 -8.83 14.69 -2.31
CA GLY A 77 -9.68 14.57 -3.49
C GLY A 77 -9.14 13.62 -4.56
N SER A 78 -7.97 13.05 -4.36
CA SER A 78 -7.37 12.14 -5.35
C SER A 78 -8.08 10.79 -5.41
N ARG A 79 -7.86 10.08 -6.53
CA ARG A 79 -8.35 8.70 -6.72
C ARG A 79 -7.50 7.63 -6.04
N LEU A 80 -6.42 8.00 -5.35
CA LEU A 80 -5.59 7.04 -4.63
C LEU A 80 -6.43 6.24 -3.63
N ILE A 81 -6.06 4.98 -3.44
CA ILE A 81 -6.67 4.12 -2.42
C ILE A 81 -5.65 3.80 -1.33
N ARG A 82 -6.14 3.77 -0.11
CA ARG A 82 -5.37 3.44 1.08
C ARG A 82 -5.64 2.00 1.46
N THR A 83 -4.64 1.12 1.39
CA THR A 83 -4.82 -0.30 1.66
C THR A 83 -3.54 -0.93 2.23
N TRP A 84 -3.67 -2.16 2.74
CA TRP A 84 -2.55 -2.91 3.32
C TRP A 84 -1.80 -3.66 2.22
N THR A 85 -0.53 -3.33 2.06
CA THR A 85 0.33 -3.89 1.01
C THR A 85 1.63 -4.44 1.60
N VAL A 86 2.78 -3.85 1.27
CA VAL A 86 4.10 -4.33 1.66
C VAL A 86 4.21 -4.49 3.18
N ARG A 87 4.67 -5.64 3.62
CA ARG A 87 4.84 -6.02 5.05
C ARG A 87 3.56 -5.93 5.89
N GLY A 88 2.39 -5.88 5.25
CA GLY A 88 1.11 -5.70 5.96
C GLY A 88 0.94 -4.30 6.55
N THR A 89 1.66 -3.29 6.05
CA THR A 89 1.47 -1.89 6.42
C THR A 89 0.60 -1.15 5.40
N VAL A 90 0.01 -0.04 5.83
CA VAL A 90 -0.92 0.74 5.02
C VAL A 90 -0.16 1.63 4.05
N HIS A 91 -0.58 1.63 2.78
CA HIS A 91 -0.03 2.49 1.72
C HIS A 91 -1.14 3.17 0.93
N LEU A 92 -0.86 4.36 0.42
CA LEU A 92 -1.60 4.98 -0.67
C LEU A 92 -1.05 4.44 -1.99
N ILE A 93 -1.91 3.83 -2.79
CA ILE A 93 -1.56 3.25 -4.09
C ILE A 93 -2.45 3.81 -5.18
N ASP A 94 -1.99 3.78 -6.42
CA ASP A 94 -2.86 4.02 -7.58
C ASP A 94 -3.86 2.85 -7.72
N PRO A 95 -5.15 3.10 -7.99
CA PRO A 95 -6.14 2.03 -8.18
C PRO A 95 -5.75 1.01 -9.26
N ALA A 96 -5.05 1.43 -10.30
CA ALA A 96 -4.59 0.54 -11.37
C ALA A 96 -3.51 -0.47 -10.90
N ASP A 97 -2.83 -0.16 -9.80
CA ASP A 97 -1.83 -1.07 -9.22
C ASP A 97 -2.44 -2.09 -8.24
N ARG A 98 -3.71 -1.89 -7.82
CA ARG A 98 -4.36 -2.76 -6.83
C ARG A 98 -4.46 -4.22 -7.26
N PRO A 99 -4.82 -4.59 -8.52
CA PRO A 99 -4.96 -6.00 -8.90
C PRO A 99 -3.66 -6.79 -8.74
N TRP A 100 -2.56 -6.30 -9.28
CA TRP A 100 -1.29 -7.03 -9.23
C TRP A 100 -0.65 -6.98 -7.82
N LEU A 101 -0.79 -5.88 -7.07
CA LEU A 101 -0.36 -5.81 -5.67
C LEU A 101 -1.14 -6.81 -4.80
N HIS A 102 -2.44 -6.93 -5.02
CA HIS A 102 -3.27 -7.89 -4.31
C HIS A 102 -2.91 -9.33 -4.66
N ALA A 103 -2.65 -9.64 -5.93
CA ALA A 103 -2.23 -10.97 -6.35
C ALA A 103 -0.93 -11.43 -5.66
N VAL A 104 0.05 -10.53 -5.50
CA VAL A 104 1.33 -10.86 -4.86
C VAL A 104 1.26 -10.84 -3.34
N LEU A 105 0.61 -9.83 -2.76
CA LEU A 105 0.70 -9.54 -1.32
C LEU A 105 -0.55 -9.97 -0.54
N GLY A 106 -1.71 -10.06 -1.20
CA GLY A 106 -2.99 -10.39 -0.59
C GLY A 106 -2.98 -11.72 0.16
N PRO A 107 -2.60 -12.84 -0.47
CA PRO A 107 -2.59 -14.15 0.21
C PRO A 107 -1.67 -14.19 1.43
N ARG A 108 -0.48 -13.59 1.34
CA ARG A 108 0.47 -13.52 2.46
C ARG A 108 -0.05 -12.64 3.59
N ASN A 109 -0.64 -11.50 3.26
CA ASN A 109 -1.23 -10.61 4.25
C ASN A 109 -2.45 -11.25 4.93
N LEU A 110 -3.31 -11.94 4.16
CA LEU A 110 -4.46 -12.66 4.69
C LEU A 110 -4.03 -13.73 5.69
N ALA A 111 -3.08 -14.59 5.32
CA ALA A 111 -2.57 -15.64 6.22
C ALA A 111 -1.96 -15.05 7.50
N ARG A 112 -1.25 -13.93 7.40
CA ARG A 112 -0.69 -13.22 8.55
C ARG A 112 -1.78 -12.67 9.47
N PHE A 113 -2.81 -12.04 8.91
CA PHE A 113 -3.90 -11.47 9.69
C PHE A 113 -4.80 -12.55 10.29
N ASP A 114 -5.08 -13.64 9.58
CA ASP A 114 -5.76 -14.83 10.09
C ASP A 114 -5.05 -15.38 11.33
N THR A 115 -3.74 -15.58 11.23
CA THR A 115 -2.92 -16.07 12.34
C THR A 115 -3.02 -15.13 13.55
N ALA A 116 -2.87 -13.83 13.32
CA ALA A 116 -2.94 -12.85 14.40
C ALA A 116 -4.33 -12.79 15.06
N MET A 117 -5.41 -12.95 14.29
CA MET A 117 -6.78 -12.98 14.81
C MET A 117 -7.06 -14.24 15.62
N ARG A 118 -6.63 -15.42 15.12
CA ARG A 118 -6.77 -16.69 15.86
C ARG A 118 -6.00 -16.68 17.17
N GLN A 119 -4.78 -16.17 17.18
CA GLN A 119 -3.97 -16.04 18.41
C GLN A 119 -4.60 -15.12 19.46
N ARG A 120 -5.45 -14.17 19.04
CA ARG A 120 -6.16 -13.24 19.94
C ARG A 120 -7.58 -13.70 20.32
N GLY A 121 -8.07 -14.75 19.71
CA GLY A 121 -9.46 -15.19 19.87
C GLY A 121 -10.50 -14.31 19.16
N ASP A 122 -10.06 -13.46 18.24
CA ASP A 122 -10.93 -12.49 17.54
C ASP A 122 -11.52 -13.05 16.22
N TYR A 123 -11.07 -14.22 15.76
CA TYR A 123 -11.38 -14.74 14.42
C TYR A 123 -12.86 -14.97 14.17
N ASP A 124 -13.53 -15.71 15.07
CA ASP A 124 -14.95 -16.06 14.90
C ASP A 124 -15.86 -14.82 14.94
N VAL A 125 -15.52 -13.87 15.82
CA VAL A 125 -16.20 -12.58 15.91
C VAL A 125 -16.02 -11.79 14.60
N ALA A 126 -14.83 -11.77 14.06
CA ALA A 126 -14.56 -11.05 12.81
C ALA A 126 -15.27 -11.67 11.61
N VAL A 127 -15.34 -13.02 11.53
CA VAL A 127 -16.10 -13.72 10.47
C VAL A 127 -17.58 -13.36 10.54
N THR A 128 -18.18 -13.36 11.75
CA THR A 128 -19.58 -12.99 11.95
C THR A 128 -19.85 -11.53 11.55
N MET A 129 -18.92 -10.66 11.80
CA MET A 129 -19.07 -9.22 11.56
C MET A 129 -18.77 -8.78 10.13
N LEU A 130 -18.10 -9.60 9.33
CA LEU A 130 -17.60 -9.19 8.01
C LEU A 130 -18.73 -8.70 7.09
N GLY A 131 -19.87 -9.37 7.10
CA GLY A 131 -21.06 -9.00 6.33
C GLY A 131 -21.57 -7.61 6.72
N ASP A 132 -21.70 -7.34 8.01
CA ASP A 132 -22.16 -6.05 8.54
C ASP A 132 -21.13 -4.94 8.26
N LEU A 133 -19.83 -5.23 8.39
CA LEU A 133 -18.78 -4.29 8.04
C LEU A 133 -18.88 -3.85 6.57
N VAL A 134 -19.01 -4.81 5.65
CA VAL A 134 -19.13 -4.52 4.22
C VAL A 134 -20.40 -3.74 3.91
N ALA A 135 -21.54 -4.13 4.51
CA ALA A 135 -22.81 -3.45 4.33
C ALA A 135 -22.75 -1.99 4.81
N VAL A 136 -22.26 -1.75 6.03
CA VAL A 136 -22.10 -0.39 6.60
C VAL A 136 -21.22 0.51 5.73
N LEU A 137 -20.12 -0.03 5.21
CA LEU A 137 -19.20 0.72 4.35
C LEU A 137 -19.67 0.84 2.89
N GLY A 138 -20.68 0.06 2.50
CA GLY A 138 -21.33 0.13 1.19
C GLY A 138 -22.24 1.35 1.07
N ASP A 139 -22.89 1.74 2.15
CA ASP A 139 -23.83 2.86 2.17
C ASP A 139 -23.11 4.22 2.00
N CYS A 140 -22.01 4.42 2.73
CA CYS A 140 -21.18 5.62 2.59
C CYS A 140 -19.77 5.42 3.18
N PRO A 141 -18.79 6.21 2.76
CA PRO A 141 -17.47 6.19 3.39
C PRO A 141 -17.53 6.72 4.83
N LEU A 142 -16.97 5.95 5.77
CA LEU A 142 -16.95 6.27 7.20
C LEU A 142 -15.53 6.41 7.74
N ASP A 143 -15.35 7.33 8.65
CA ASP A 143 -14.18 7.33 9.51
C ASP A 143 -14.31 6.20 10.57
N ARG A 144 -13.26 6.01 11.34
CA ARG A 144 -13.24 4.95 12.34
C ARG A 144 -14.32 5.11 13.41
N ALA A 145 -14.60 6.34 13.85
CA ALA A 145 -15.62 6.59 14.88
C ALA A 145 -17.02 6.32 14.33
N GLY A 146 -17.30 6.75 13.09
CA GLY A 146 -18.52 6.44 12.38
C GLY A 146 -18.73 4.95 12.22
N LEU A 147 -17.70 4.22 11.77
CA LEU A 147 -17.74 2.78 11.62
C LEU A 147 -18.09 2.05 12.94
N LEU A 148 -17.46 2.45 14.04
CA LEU A 148 -17.76 1.85 15.35
C LEU A 148 -19.21 2.11 15.80
N ARG A 149 -19.75 3.32 15.56
CA ARG A 149 -21.15 3.64 15.87
C ARG A 149 -22.14 2.79 15.05
N GLU A 150 -21.90 2.68 13.74
CA GLU A 150 -22.77 1.90 12.85
C GLU A 150 -22.73 0.41 13.16
N LEU A 151 -21.57 -0.15 13.45
CA LEU A 151 -21.43 -1.55 13.86
C LEU A 151 -22.09 -1.79 15.23
N ALA A 152 -21.98 -0.86 16.16
CA ALA A 152 -22.68 -0.96 17.45
C ALA A 152 -24.23 -0.97 17.28
N ALA A 153 -24.77 -0.14 16.38
CA ALA A 153 -26.18 -0.11 16.03
C ALA A 153 -26.69 -1.42 15.40
N ARG A 154 -25.78 -2.20 14.78
CA ARG A 154 -26.06 -3.51 14.18
C ARG A 154 -25.83 -4.69 15.13
N GLY A 155 -25.70 -4.43 16.42
CA GLY A 155 -25.57 -5.49 17.43
C GLY A 155 -24.13 -5.85 17.82
N HIS A 156 -23.16 -5.02 17.47
CA HIS A 156 -21.74 -5.19 17.84
C HIS A 156 -21.22 -4.10 18.81
N PRO A 157 -21.89 -3.89 19.98
CA PRO A 157 -21.60 -2.74 20.86
C PRO A 157 -20.25 -2.83 21.60
N GLY A 158 -19.65 -4.01 21.68
CA GLY A 158 -18.39 -4.24 22.41
C GLY A 158 -17.12 -3.96 21.60
N LEU A 159 -17.27 -3.44 20.36
CA LEU A 159 -16.14 -3.20 19.50
C LEU A 159 -15.36 -1.95 19.90
N GLY A 160 -14.13 -2.16 20.27
CA GLY A 160 -13.19 -1.09 20.54
C GLY A 160 -12.24 -0.84 19.37
N GLN A 161 -11.40 0.17 19.57
CA GLN A 161 -10.33 0.54 18.65
C GLN A 161 -9.46 -0.67 18.21
N ARG A 162 -9.24 -1.64 19.12
CA ARG A 162 -8.46 -2.85 18.84
C ARG A 162 -9.10 -3.74 17.80
N SER A 163 -10.42 -3.93 17.87
CA SER A 163 -11.17 -4.79 16.94
C SER A 163 -11.09 -4.25 15.52
N VAL A 164 -11.26 -2.93 15.33
CA VAL A 164 -11.13 -2.29 14.02
C VAL A 164 -9.70 -2.39 13.47
N ASN A 165 -8.68 -2.32 14.34
CA ASN A 165 -7.28 -2.45 13.92
C ASN A 165 -6.93 -3.84 13.38
N VAL A 166 -7.72 -4.85 13.69
CA VAL A 166 -7.52 -6.23 13.23
C VAL A 166 -8.47 -6.55 12.07
N LEU A 167 -9.73 -6.15 12.20
CA LEU A 167 -10.76 -6.42 11.21
C LEU A 167 -10.52 -5.73 9.87
N MET A 168 -10.11 -4.45 9.90
CA MET A 168 -9.88 -3.68 8.66
C MET A 168 -8.76 -4.24 7.79
N PRO A 169 -7.54 -4.53 8.32
CA PRO A 169 -6.48 -5.16 7.52
C PRO A 169 -6.89 -6.51 6.97
N TRP A 170 -7.63 -7.31 7.74
CA TRP A 170 -8.11 -8.63 7.33
C TRP A 170 -9.14 -8.54 6.20
N ALA A 171 -10.14 -7.66 6.31
CA ALA A 171 -11.12 -7.41 5.26
C ALA A 171 -10.48 -6.81 4.00
N ALA A 172 -9.49 -5.93 4.16
CA ALA A 172 -8.74 -5.36 3.04
C ALA A 172 -7.85 -6.41 2.34
N ALA A 173 -7.27 -7.36 3.06
CA ALA A 173 -6.52 -8.47 2.49
C ALA A 173 -7.40 -9.43 1.66
N GLN A 174 -8.70 -9.48 1.95
CA GLN A 174 -9.70 -10.17 1.13
C GLN A 174 -10.20 -9.32 -0.05
N GLY A 175 -9.80 -8.07 -0.13
CA GLY A 175 -10.24 -7.14 -1.17
C GLY A 175 -11.61 -6.50 -0.93
N LEU A 176 -12.22 -6.72 0.23
CA LEU A 176 -13.60 -6.29 0.52
C LEU A 176 -13.70 -4.84 1.03
N VAL A 177 -12.60 -4.27 1.46
CA VAL A 177 -12.54 -2.91 2.03
C VAL A 177 -11.34 -2.16 1.47
N ALA A 178 -11.50 -0.87 1.27
CA ALA A 178 -10.42 0.06 0.94
C ALA A 178 -10.58 1.36 1.75
N GLY A 179 -9.45 1.97 2.11
CA GLY A 179 -9.43 3.31 2.66
C GLY A 179 -9.34 4.37 1.58
N LEU A 180 -9.76 5.58 1.91
CA LEU A 180 -9.61 6.78 1.12
C LEU A 180 -8.40 7.60 1.59
N PRO A 181 -7.88 8.51 0.77
CA PRO A 181 -6.74 9.35 1.16
C PRO A 181 -6.99 10.22 2.39
N ASP A 182 -8.23 10.62 2.62
CA ASP A 182 -8.66 11.40 3.79
C ASP A 182 -8.76 10.60 5.10
N GLY A 183 -8.55 9.28 5.05
CA GLY A 183 -8.57 8.39 6.21
C GLY A 183 -9.88 7.64 6.43
N ARG A 184 -10.95 7.97 5.68
CA ARG A 184 -12.20 7.21 5.71
C ARG A 184 -12.04 5.86 5.03
N TYR A 185 -13.00 4.97 5.25
CA TYR A 185 -13.06 3.63 4.66
C TYR A 185 -14.35 3.47 3.86
N ARG A 186 -14.32 2.62 2.84
CA ARG A 186 -15.48 2.21 2.05
C ARG A 186 -15.43 0.73 1.76
N ALA A 187 -16.56 0.13 1.43
CA ALA A 187 -16.59 -1.19 0.81
C ALA A 187 -15.87 -1.16 -0.54
N ALA A 188 -15.34 -2.28 -0.93
CA ALA A 188 -14.69 -2.48 -2.20
C ALA A 188 -14.98 -3.88 -2.71
N GLU A 189 -14.95 -4.05 -4.01
CA GLU A 189 -14.97 -5.38 -4.61
C GLU A 189 -13.57 -5.97 -4.65
N PRO A 190 -13.42 -7.30 -4.50
CA PRO A 190 -12.15 -7.96 -4.75
C PRO A 190 -11.62 -7.58 -6.13
N PRO A 191 -10.33 -7.24 -6.23
CA PRO A 191 -9.77 -6.88 -7.52
C PRO A 191 -9.78 -8.09 -8.47
N PRO A 192 -9.83 -7.86 -9.80
CA PRO A 192 -9.78 -8.95 -10.78
C PRO A 192 -8.51 -9.77 -10.60
N ALA A 193 -8.63 -11.07 -10.84
CA ALA A 193 -7.50 -11.98 -10.78
C ALA A 193 -6.43 -11.60 -11.82
N VAL A 194 -5.19 -11.67 -11.40
CA VAL A 194 -4.00 -11.44 -12.25
C VAL A 194 -3.07 -12.61 -12.07
N ASP A 195 -2.42 -13.02 -13.16
CA ASP A 195 -1.39 -14.06 -13.10
C ASP A 195 -0.29 -13.69 -12.09
N ALA A 196 0.04 -14.62 -11.21
CA ALA A 196 0.94 -14.38 -10.08
C ALA A 196 2.39 -14.11 -10.53
N GLU A 197 2.86 -14.76 -11.59
CA GLU A 197 4.22 -14.56 -12.12
C GLU A 197 4.32 -13.17 -12.79
N LEU A 198 3.31 -12.79 -13.57
CA LEU A 198 3.24 -11.47 -14.17
C LEU A 198 3.15 -10.37 -13.11
N ALA A 199 2.38 -10.59 -12.05
CA ALA A 199 2.27 -9.67 -10.93
C ALA A 199 3.61 -9.51 -10.19
N LEU A 200 4.32 -10.62 -9.92
CA LEU A 200 5.64 -10.63 -9.30
C LEU A 200 6.70 -9.94 -10.19
N ALA A 201 6.70 -10.22 -11.48
CA ALA A 201 7.57 -9.55 -12.44
C ALA A 201 7.29 -8.03 -12.50
N THR A 202 6.02 -7.65 -12.35
CA THR A 202 5.62 -6.23 -12.28
C THR A 202 6.13 -5.58 -11.00
N LEU A 203 6.00 -6.24 -9.85
CA LEU A 203 6.56 -5.77 -8.58
C LEU A 203 8.09 -5.57 -8.69
N ALA A 204 8.82 -6.55 -9.21
CA ALA A 204 10.26 -6.47 -9.36
C ALA A 204 10.68 -5.28 -10.25
N ARG A 205 10.05 -5.11 -11.42
CA ARG A 205 10.32 -3.98 -12.32
C ARG A 205 10.02 -2.63 -11.66
N ARG A 206 8.88 -2.52 -10.97
CA ARG A 206 8.48 -1.28 -10.27
C ARG A 206 9.41 -0.97 -9.11
N TYR A 207 9.80 -1.98 -8.34
CA TYR A 207 10.77 -1.82 -7.26
C TYR A 207 12.12 -1.30 -7.77
N LEU A 208 12.68 -1.95 -8.79
CA LEU A 208 13.95 -1.53 -9.38
C LEU A 208 13.87 -0.13 -9.99
N ALA A 209 12.74 0.25 -10.58
CA ALA A 209 12.54 1.59 -11.14
C ALA A 209 12.44 2.67 -10.06
N GLY A 210 11.82 2.37 -8.89
CA GLY A 210 11.56 3.34 -7.83
C GLY A 210 12.61 3.38 -6.73
N TYR A 211 13.38 2.30 -6.55
CA TYR A 211 14.35 2.18 -5.46
C TYR A 211 15.78 1.88 -5.96
N GLY A 212 15.93 1.70 -7.26
CA GLY A 212 17.25 1.43 -7.86
C GLY A 212 18.21 2.64 -7.83
N PRO A 213 19.50 2.34 -8.01
CA PRO A 213 20.11 1.04 -8.20
C PRO A 213 19.97 0.12 -6.98
N ALA A 214 19.57 -1.13 -7.21
CA ALA A 214 19.33 -2.13 -6.18
C ALA A 214 19.82 -3.51 -6.66
N ALA A 215 20.20 -4.36 -5.71
CA ALA A 215 20.54 -5.74 -5.96
C ALA A 215 19.32 -6.66 -5.78
N ALA A 216 19.41 -7.91 -6.24
CA ALA A 216 18.33 -8.89 -6.05
C ALA A 216 18.00 -9.13 -4.55
N ALA A 217 19.02 -9.08 -3.69
CA ALA A 217 18.87 -9.22 -2.24
C ALA A 217 18.04 -8.08 -1.58
N ASP A 218 17.94 -6.90 -2.23
CA ASP A 218 17.16 -5.78 -1.71
C ASP A 218 15.64 -6.01 -1.93
N LEU A 219 15.26 -6.94 -2.81
CA LEU A 219 13.86 -7.28 -3.12
C LEU A 219 13.38 -8.51 -2.33
N ALA A 220 14.29 -9.36 -1.88
CA ALA A 220 13.99 -10.58 -1.15
C ALA A 220 13.60 -10.31 0.31
#